data_ddcf1a8e1dc6cf0bee594bd3661ad85b
#
_entry.id   ddcf1a8e1dc6cf0bee594bd3661ad85b
#
_cell.length_a   1.000
_cell.length_b   1.000
_cell.length_c   1.000
_cell.angle_alpha   90.00
_cell.angle_beta   90.00
_cell.angle_gamma   90.00
#
_symmetry.space_group_name_H-M   'P 1'
#
loop_
_entity.id
_entity.type
_entity.pdbx_description
1 polymer ?
#
loop_
_entity_poly.entity_id
_entity_poly.type
_entity_poly.pdbx_seq_one_letter_code
_entity_poly.pdbx_strand_id
1 'polypeptide(L)'
;MTLQGKTIFMSGGSRGIGLEIAKRFAADGANIAIAAKTASPHPKLSGTIYTASKEIEGLGGKALPIVCDIRNEEAVDNAISSCVKQFGGIDICINNASAVSPTPTTLTPMKRYDLMNEVNARGTFMLSQKCHPHLKKA
;
A
#
# COMPACT_ATOMS: atom_id res chain seq x y z
N MET A 1 -2.24 -17.98 -15.09
CA MET A 1 -1.17 -16.95 -15.07
C MET A 1 -0.65 -16.89 -13.65
N THR A 2 0.64 -16.97 -13.43
CA THR A 2 1.23 -16.88 -12.10
C THR A 2 1.86 -15.51 -11.90
N LEU A 3 1.91 -15.04 -10.64
CA LEU A 3 2.60 -13.80 -10.28
C LEU A 3 4.02 -14.07 -9.74
N GLN A 4 4.55 -15.25 -10.02
CA GLN A 4 5.90 -15.63 -9.59
C GLN A 4 6.93 -14.59 -10.01
N GLY A 5 7.63 -14.01 -9.03
CA GLY A 5 8.66 -13.01 -9.24
C GLY A 5 8.17 -11.62 -9.66
N LYS A 6 6.87 -11.43 -9.85
CA LYS A 6 6.29 -10.10 -10.11
C LYS A 6 6.34 -9.23 -8.87
N THR A 7 6.67 -7.97 -9.05
CA THR A 7 6.75 -7.00 -7.96
C THR A 7 5.51 -6.11 -7.92
N ILE A 8 4.86 -6.11 -6.78
CA ILE A 8 3.63 -5.37 -6.51
C ILE A 8 3.94 -4.28 -5.48
N PHE A 9 3.64 -3.04 -5.82
CA PHE A 9 3.64 -1.94 -4.87
C PHE A 9 2.19 -1.65 -4.45
N MET A 10 1.91 -1.76 -3.16
CA MET A 10 0.56 -1.57 -2.62
C MET A 10 0.54 -0.48 -1.55
N SER A 11 -0.31 0.52 -1.73
CA SER A 11 -0.64 1.45 -0.66
C SER A 11 -1.70 0.84 0.28
N GLY A 12 -1.48 0.91 1.58
CA GLY A 12 -2.26 0.17 2.56
C GLY A 12 -1.81 -1.30 2.64
N GLY A 13 -2.63 -2.19 3.11
CA GLY A 13 -2.33 -3.62 3.12
C GLY A 13 -1.85 -4.18 4.46
N SER A 14 -1.78 -3.37 5.51
CA SER A 14 -1.50 -3.86 6.87
C SER A 14 -2.64 -4.69 7.46
N ARG A 15 -3.84 -4.60 6.86
CA ARG A 15 -5.07 -5.28 7.31
C ARG A 15 -6.13 -5.30 6.22
N GLY A 16 -7.27 -5.97 6.51
CA GLY A 16 -8.48 -5.90 5.69
C GLY A 16 -8.27 -6.36 4.25
N ILE A 17 -8.95 -5.70 3.33
CA ILE A 17 -8.96 -6.05 1.91
C ILE A 17 -7.55 -6.04 1.31
N GLY A 18 -6.74 -5.04 1.62
CA GLY A 18 -5.38 -4.95 1.12
C GLY A 18 -4.51 -6.14 1.55
N LEU A 19 -4.61 -6.54 2.80
CA LEU A 19 -3.88 -7.71 3.30
C LEU A 19 -4.32 -9.00 2.60
N GLU A 20 -5.62 -9.21 2.41
CA GLU A 20 -6.11 -10.41 1.74
C GLU A 20 -5.70 -10.45 0.26
N ILE A 21 -5.68 -9.30 -0.43
CA ILE A 21 -5.12 -9.20 -1.78
C ILE A 21 -3.63 -9.56 -1.79
N ALA A 22 -2.86 -9.02 -0.85
CA ALA A 22 -1.42 -9.30 -0.74
C ALA A 22 -1.16 -10.78 -0.46
N LYS A 23 -1.92 -11.40 0.42
CA LYS A 23 -1.83 -12.83 0.72
C LYS A 23 -2.13 -13.70 -0.51
N ARG A 24 -3.14 -13.33 -1.28
CA ARG A 24 -3.47 -14.07 -2.50
C ARG A 24 -2.32 -14.00 -3.52
N PHE A 25 -1.71 -12.83 -3.68
CA PHE A 25 -0.56 -12.67 -4.58
C PHE A 25 0.69 -13.37 -4.06
N ALA A 26 0.88 -13.39 -2.74
CA ALA A 26 1.98 -14.10 -2.11
C ALA A 26 1.93 -15.60 -2.39
N ALA A 27 0.74 -16.19 -2.37
CA ALA A 27 0.54 -17.61 -2.72
C ALA A 27 0.94 -17.94 -4.17
N ASP A 28 0.94 -16.93 -5.06
CA ASP A 28 1.44 -17.07 -6.42
C ASP A 28 2.94 -16.73 -6.56
N GLY A 29 3.65 -16.49 -5.45
CA GLY A 29 5.10 -16.23 -5.42
C GLY A 29 5.51 -14.78 -5.75
N ALA A 30 4.62 -13.82 -5.57
CA ALA A 30 4.91 -12.40 -5.82
C ALA A 30 5.83 -11.77 -4.76
N ASN A 31 6.51 -10.70 -5.16
CA ASN A 31 7.20 -9.77 -4.26
C ASN A 31 6.23 -8.61 -3.96
N ILE A 32 6.04 -8.26 -2.69
CA ILE A 32 5.03 -7.27 -2.30
C ILE A 32 5.64 -6.22 -1.38
N ALA A 33 5.65 -4.97 -1.83
CA ALA A 33 5.94 -3.82 -1.00
C ALA A 33 4.63 -3.27 -0.43
N ILE A 34 4.51 -3.24 0.89
CA ILE A 34 3.36 -2.70 1.61
C ILE A 34 3.74 -1.35 2.18
N ALA A 35 3.18 -0.29 1.61
CA ALA A 35 3.37 1.09 2.05
C ALA A 35 2.16 1.55 2.86
N ALA A 36 2.29 1.67 4.18
CA ALA A 36 1.21 2.07 5.07
C ALA A 36 1.75 2.76 6.33
N LYS A 37 0.88 3.46 7.04
CA LYS A 37 1.25 4.20 8.25
C LYS A 37 1.38 3.33 9.49
N THR A 38 0.72 2.19 9.55
CA THR A 38 0.58 1.38 10.74
C THR A 38 1.80 0.50 10.98
N ALA A 39 2.76 1.02 11.72
CA ALA A 39 3.97 0.31 12.14
C ALA A 39 3.87 -0.28 13.56
N SER A 40 2.99 0.26 14.41
CA SER A 40 2.76 -0.16 15.78
C SER A 40 1.34 -0.67 15.97
N PRO A 41 1.10 -1.61 16.92
CA PRO A 41 -0.24 -2.11 17.20
C PRO A 41 -1.21 -0.99 17.59
N HIS A 42 -2.44 -1.10 17.11
CA HIS A 42 -3.52 -0.16 17.42
C HIS A 42 -4.53 -0.83 18.38
N PRO A 43 -5.05 -0.13 19.41
CA PRO A 43 -5.96 -0.75 20.41
C PRO A 43 -7.24 -1.33 19.84
N LYS A 44 -7.75 -0.77 18.73
CA LYS A 44 -9.04 -1.15 18.13
C LYS A 44 -8.91 -1.86 16.78
N LEU A 45 -7.74 -1.88 16.17
CA LEU A 45 -7.53 -2.43 14.84
C LEU A 45 -6.35 -3.40 14.87
N SER A 46 -6.56 -4.59 14.37
CA SER A 46 -5.51 -5.62 14.30
C SER A 46 -4.53 -5.36 13.15
N GLY A 47 -3.30 -5.82 13.34
CA GLY A 47 -2.30 -5.86 12.28
C GLY A 47 -1.47 -4.59 12.12
N THR A 48 -0.25 -4.81 11.69
CA THR A 48 0.72 -3.79 11.29
C THR A 48 1.32 -4.19 9.95
N ILE A 49 2.13 -3.31 9.34
CA ILE A 49 2.90 -3.67 8.14
C ILE A 49 3.84 -4.87 8.39
N TYR A 50 4.33 -5.04 9.61
CA TYR A 50 5.22 -6.13 9.98
C TYR A 50 4.49 -7.46 10.18
N THR A 51 3.31 -7.48 10.81
CA THR A 51 2.49 -8.69 10.90
C THR A 51 2.00 -9.12 9.54
N ALA A 52 1.59 -8.18 8.69
CA ALA A 52 1.22 -8.44 7.30
C ALA A 52 2.38 -9.06 6.51
N SER A 53 3.60 -8.55 6.68
CA SER A 53 4.79 -9.10 6.01
C SER A 53 5.04 -10.55 6.40
N LYS A 54 4.90 -10.91 7.67
CA LYS A 54 5.04 -12.29 8.13
C LYS A 54 4.01 -13.23 7.50
N GLU A 55 2.76 -12.77 7.37
CA GLU A 55 1.71 -13.56 6.72
C GLU A 55 2.00 -13.77 5.23
N ILE A 56 2.47 -12.74 4.53
CA ILE A 56 2.88 -12.80 3.13
C ILE A 56 4.02 -13.81 2.92
N GLU A 57 5.06 -13.70 3.75
CA GLU A 57 6.21 -14.61 3.67
C GLU A 57 5.84 -16.05 4.01
N GLY A 58 4.94 -16.26 4.96
CA GLY A 58 4.40 -17.58 5.32
C GLY A 58 3.64 -18.26 4.18
N LEU A 59 3.16 -17.50 3.19
CA LEU A 59 2.45 -18.02 2.01
C LEU A 59 3.35 -18.18 0.77
N GLY A 60 4.64 -17.91 0.88
CA GLY A 60 5.61 -18.10 -0.20
C GLY A 60 5.96 -16.85 -1.00
N GLY A 61 5.39 -15.70 -0.67
CA GLY A 61 5.79 -14.40 -1.24
C GLY A 61 7.02 -13.82 -0.55
N LYS A 62 7.49 -12.70 -1.07
CA LYS A 62 8.48 -11.84 -0.40
C LYS A 62 7.81 -10.54 -0.01
N ALA A 63 8.08 -10.06 1.19
CA ALA A 63 7.47 -8.82 1.68
C ALA A 63 8.51 -7.73 1.95
N LEU A 64 8.12 -6.49 1.69
CA LEU A 64 8.87 -5.29 2.08
C LEU A 64 7.91 -4.34 2.79
N PRO A 65 7.92 -4.30 4.13
CA PRO A 65 7.14 -3.33 4.88
C PRO A 65 7.78 -1.94 4.83
N ILE A 66 7.00 -0.93 4.49
CA ILE A 66 7.46 0.46 4.39
C ILE A 66 6.50 1.38 5.12
N VAL A 67 7.00 2.13 6.10
CA VAL A 67 6.21 3.18 6.75
C VAL A 67 6.03 4.33 5.77
N CYS A 68 4.79 4.60 5.37
CA CYS A 68 4.49 5.63 4.39
C CYS A 68 3.10 6.22 4.61
N ASP A 69 3.02 7.53 4.74
CA ASP A 69 1.77 8.27 4.60
C ASP A 69 1.60 8.67 3.14
N ILE A 70 0.56 8.15 2.49
CA ILE A 70 0.28 8.38 1.07
C ILE A 70 0.06 9.86 0.71
N ARG A 71 -0.19 10.72 1.71
CA ARG A 71 -0.34 12.16 1.52
C ARG A 71 1.00 12.90 1.40
N ASN A 72 2.09 12.27 1.84
CA ASN A 72 3.42 12.86 1.87
C ASN A 72 4.20 12.43 0.62
N GLU A 73 4.51 13.39 -0.26
CA GLU A 73 5.17 13.13 -1.53
C GLU A 73 6.57 12.53 -1.35
N GLU A 74 7.37 13.08 -0.43
CA GLU A 74 8.71 12.55 -0.15
C GLU A 74 8.67 11.13 0.40
N ALA A 75 7.72 10.82 1.30
CA ALA A 75 7.52 9.47 1.81
C ALA A 75 7.17 8.48 0.69
N VAL A 76 6.33 8.88 -0.26
CA VAL A 76 5.97 8.07 -1.43
C VAL A 76 7.18 7.84 -2.33
N ASP A 77 7.97 8.88 -2.64
CA ASP A 77 9.20 8.75 -3.44
C ASP A 77 10.20 7.80 -2.78
N ASN A 78 10.40 7.92 -1.47
CA ASN A 78 11.29 7.05 -0.71
C ASN A 78 10.79 5.60 -0.69
N ALA A 79 9.48 5.40 -0.54
CA ALA A 79 8.87 4.08 -0.54
C ALA A 79 9.04 3.37 -1.90
N ILE A 80 8.79 4.07 -2.99
CA ILE A 80 8.99 3.56 -4.35
C ILE A 80 10.46 3.22 -4.59
N SER A 81 11.37 4.12 -4.21
CA SER A 81 12.81 3.89 -4.33
C SER A 81 13.26 2.65 -3.56
N SER A 82 12.76 2.46 -2.35
CA SER A 82 13.05 1.28 -1.53
C SER A 82 12.56 -0.02 -2.19
N CYS A 83 11.35 0.01 -2.76
CA CYS A 83 10.79 -1.12 -3.48
C CYS A 83 11.65 -1.49 -4.71
N VAL A 84 12.00 -0.50 -5.52
CA VAL A 84 12.83 -0.69 -6.72
C VAL A 84 14.22 -1.21 -6.34
N LYS A 85 14.82 -0.67 -5.28
CA LYS A 85 16.12 -1.14 -4.78
C LYS A 85 16.07 -2.59 -4.31
N GLN A 86 14.99 -2.99 -3.63
CA GLN A 86 14.85 -4.34 -3.07
C GLN A 86 14.49 -5.38 -4.13
N PHE A 87 13.59 -5.05 -5.05
CA PHE A 87 13.00 -6.02 -5.98
C PHE A 87 13.35 -5.76 -7.46
N GLY A 88 14.04 -4.69 -7.77
CA GLY A 88 14.52 -4.38 -9.14
C GLY A 88 13.54 -3.59 -10.00
N GLY A 89 12.28 -3.45 -9.61
CA GLY A 89 11.27 -2.72 -10.39
C GLY A 89 9.89 -2.83 -9.79
N ILE A 90 8.87 -2.38 -10.51
CA ILE A 90 7.45 -2.50 -10.15
C ILE A 90 6.68 -2.95 -11.38
N ASP A 91 6.01 -4.10 -11.27
CA ASP A 91 5.14 -4.65 -12.33
C ASP A 91 3.68 -4.22 -12.15
N ILE A 92 3.23 -4.07 -10.90
CA ILE A 92 1.84 -3.78 -10.56
C ILE A 92 1.79 -2.73 -9.45
N CYS A 93 0.94 -1.72 -9.63
CA CYS A 93 0.63 -0.72 -8.61
C CYS A 93 -0.80 -0.91 -8.11
N ILE A 94 -0.99 -1.02 -6.79
CA ILE A 94 -2.31 -1.15 -6.18
C ILE A 94 -2.58 0.03 -5.25
N ASN A 95 -3.55 0.86 -5.63
CA ASN A 95 -4.07 1.95 -4.83
C ASN A 95 -5.17 1.41 -3.91
N ASN A 96 -4.80 0.96 -2.72
CA ASN A 96 -5.74 0.40 -1.74
C ASN A 96 -5.92 1.30 -0.51
N ALA A 97 -4.96 2.17 -0.18
CA ALA A 97 -5.09 3.08 0.94
C ALA A 97 -6.34 3.96 0.78
N SER A 98 -7.14 4.04 1.83
CA SER A 98 -8.35 4.86 1.83
C SER A 98 -8.63 5.47 3.19
N ALA A 99 -9.35 6.58 3.18
CA ALA A 99 -9.93 7.21 4.36
C ALA A 99 -11.43 7.39 4.14
N VAL A 100 -12.22 7.03 5.14
CA VAL A 100 -13.68 7.11 5.08
C VAL A 100 -14.21 7.86 6.31
N SER A 101 -15.19 8.70 6.11
CA SER A 101 -15.95 9.35 7.17
C SER A 101 -17.44 9.27 6.81
N PRO A 102 -18.16 8.24 7.30
CA PRO A 102 -19.55 8.00 6.92
C PRO A 102 -20.50 8.92 7.71
N THR A 103 -20.36 10.22 7.51
CA THR A 103 -21.20 11.25 8.13
C THR A 103 -22.08 11.94 7.09
N PRO A 104 -23.30 12.38 7.45
CA PRO A 104 -24.12 13.20 6.55
C PRO A 104 -23.36 14.46 6.10
N THR A 105 -23.67 14.96 4.91
CA THR A 105 -23.04 16.15 4.32
C THR A 105 -23.02 17.33 5.30
N THR A 106 -24.12 17.58 5.98
CA THR A 106 -24.26 18.69 6.92
C THR A 106 -23.45 18.54 8.22
N LEU A 107 -22.98 17.32 8.53
CA LEU A 107 -22.26 17.00 9.76
C LEU A 107 -20.80 16.63 9.50
N THR A 108 -20.35 16.65 8.25
CA THR A 108 -18.96 16.29 7.92
C THR A 108 -18.04 17.49 8.18
N PRO A 109 -17.11 17.40 9.15
CA PRO A 109 -16.13 18.46 9.35
C PRO A 109 -15.21 18.58 8.14
N MET A 110 -14.79 19.80 7.78
CA MET A 110 -13.88 20.00 6.65
C MET A 110 -12.56 19.26 6.80
N LYS A 111 -12.07 19.07 8.01
CA LYS A 111 -10.89 18.23 8.29
C LYS A 111 -11.06 16.79 7.76
N ARG A 112 -12.26 16.23 7.87
CA ARG A 112 -12.55 14.88 7.35
C ARG A 112 -12.71 14.87 5.84
N TYR A 113 -13.35 15.89 5.29
CA TYR A 113 -13.44 16.09 3.85
C TYR A 113 -12.05 16.16 3.22
N ASP A 114 -11.18 17.01 3.77
CA ASP A 114 -9.80 17.18 3.29
C ASP A 114 -9.03 15.85 3.36
N LEU A 115 -9.11 15.13 4.48
CA LEU A 115 -8.45 13.85 4.65
C LEU A 115 -8.89 12.84 3.58
N MET A 116 -10.20 12.71 3.34
CA MET A 116 -10.71 11.79 2.32
C MET A 116 -10.20 12.15 0.91
N ASN A 117 -10.17 13.42 0.57
CA ASN A 117 -9.65 13.85 -0.74
C ASN A 117 -8.14 13.68 -0.85
N GLU A 118 -7.39 14.01 0.19
CA GLU A 118 -5.94 13.84 0.21
C GLU A 118 -5.52 12.38 0.06
N VAL A 119 -6.21 11.46 0.71
CA VAL A 119 -5.89 10.02 0.62
C VAL A 119 -6.48 9.41 -0.64
N ASN A 120 -7.79 9.55 -0.86
CA ASN A 120 -8.50 8.78 -1.89
C ASN A 120 -8.28 9.32 -3.30
N ALA A 121 -8.20 10.64 -3.46
CA ALA A 121 -8.02 11.26 -4.78
C ALA A 121 -6.55 11.62 -5.02
N ARG A 122 -5.99 12.54 -4.23
CA ARG A 122 -4.63 13.01 -4.40
C ARG A 122 -3.59 11.90 -4.21
N GLY A 123 -3.74 11.08 -3.18
CA GLY A 123 -2.82 9.97 -2.90
C GLY A 123 -2.82 8.93 -4.02
N THR A 124 -3.99 8.58 -4.54
CA THR A 124 -4.13 7.65 -5.68
C THR A 124 -3.46 8.20 -6.94
N PHE A 125 -3.69 9.47 -7.25
CA PHE A 125 -3.04 10.12 -8.39
C PHE A 125 -1.52 10.13 -8.23
N MET A 126 -1.02 10.59 -7.09
CA MET A 126 0.40 10.73 -6.81
C MET A 126 1.12 9.37 -6.88
N LEU A 127 0.59 8.35 -6.23
CA LEU A 127 1.20 7.01 -6.27
C LEU A 127 1.23 6.46 -7.69
N SER A 128 0.14 6.59 -8.44
CA SER A 128 0.08 6.15 -9.84
C SER A 128 1.10 6.89 -10.70
N GLN A 129 1.20 8.21 -10.54
CA GLN A 129 2.18 9.03 -11.25
C GLN A 129 3.62 8.59 -10.95
N LYS A 130 3.95 8.37 -9.69
CA LYS A 130 5.31 7.99 -9.26
C LYS A 130 5.67 6.56 -9.65
N CYS A 131 4.71 5.63 -9.67
CA CYS A 131 4.92 4.26 -10.14
C CYS A 131 5.05 4.17 -11.67
N HIS A 132 4.42 5.06 -12.42
CA HIS A 132 4.32 4.97 -13.88
C HIS A 132 5.66 4.73 -14.60
N PRO A 133 6.78 5.42 -14.30
CA PRO A 133 8.04 5.17 -14.99
C PRO A 133 8.56 3.74 -14.83
N HIS A 134 8.26 3.09 -13.70
CA HIS A 134 8.66 1.72 -13.40
C HIS A 134 7.73 0.72 -14.08
N LEU A 135 6.43 0.97 -14.03
CA LEU A 135 5.42 0.15 -14.72
C LEU A 135 5.65 0.11 -16.23
N LYS A 136 6.06 1.22 -16.83
CA LYS A 136 6.37 1.30 -18.25
C LYS A 136 7.57 0.44 -18.66
N LYS A 137 8.49 0.18 -17.75
CA LYS A 137 9.67 -0.66 -17.98
C LYS A 137 9.42 -2.15 -17.72
N ALA A 138 8.31 -2.48 -17.11
CA ALA A 138 7.98 -3.84 -16.71
C ALA A 138 7.63 -4.75 -17.90
#